data_64beab06b313c49ac33d202fdbf8a17a
#
_entry.id   64beab06b313c49ac33d202fdbf8a17a
#
_cell.length_a   1.000
_cell.length_b   1.000
_cell.length_c   1.000
_cell.angle_alpha   90.00
_cell.angle_beta   90.00
_cell.angle_gamma   90.00
#
_symmetry.space_group_name_H-M   'P 1'
#
loop_
_entity.id
_entity.type
_entity.pdbx_description
1 polymer ?
#
loop_
_entity_poly.entity_id
_entity_poly.type
_entity_poly.pdbx_seq_one_letter_code
_entity_poly.pdbx_strand_id
1 'polypeptide(L)'
;HNRRGTTIRFHPDPDIFGDNNRFKAATLFRLARSKAYLYRGVEIRWTCDQRLVLGDKDDTPASAVLHFPGGLMDYLTEVIGARATITPTPFTGNLTAEDGIGKLEWAIHWPEDEDGFISSYCNTVPTPQGGSHETALRAAASRGLKAYAELAGNKKASQITADDVIGCASVMLSVFISDPQFQGQTKERLNSPEAGRLVEGAVKDHFEHWLTGNPASANDLLERVLERAEERKRRRASRDLARKTPTRKLRLPGKLADCSSKSAESTELFIVEGDSAGGSAKQARNRATQAVLPLRGKILNVASASADKLAANQELSDLIQALGCGTRSEFDLNKLRYERVIIMTDADVDGAHIASLLMTFFFREMPGLIESGSLFLALPPLYRLSNGGTVAYARDDTHRDEIIKSVF
;
A
#
# COMPACT_ATOMS: atom_id res chain seq x y z
N HIS A 1 -51.50 -29.91 -12.61
CA HIS A 1 -50.46 -28.95 -12.27
C HIS A 1 -49.43 -29.61 -11.34
N ASN A 2 -48.33 -30.04 -11.87
CA ASN A 2 -47.24 -30.68 -11.13
C ASN A 2 -46.26 -29.63 -10.56
N ARG A 3 -46.74 -28.53 -9.98
CA ARG A 3 -45.90 -27.55 -9.30
C ARG A 3 -45.66 -28.01 -7.86
N ARG A 4 -44.44 -28.39 -7.55
CA ARG A 4 -43.95 -28.62 -6.18
C ARG A 4 -43.23 -27.35 -5.72
N GLY A 5 -43.51 -26.91 -4.51
CA GLY A 5 -42.84 -25.75 -3.95
C GLY A 5 -43.36 -25.40 -2.56
N THR A 6 -42.61 -24.60 -1.85
CA THR A 6 -42.96 -24.06 -0.54
C THR A 6 -42.95 -22.53 -0.61
N THR A 7 -43.98 -21.90 -0.05
CA THR A 7 -44.03 -20.46 0.12
C THR A 7 -43.84 -20.12 1.59
N ILE A 8 -42.83 -19.30 1.91
CA ILE A 8 -42.60 -18.80 3.25
C ILE A 8 -42.83 -17.29 3.24
N ARG A 9 -43.68 -16.83 4.18
CA ARG A 9 -43.93 -15.40 4.41
C ARG A 9 -43.71 -15.10 5.88
N PHE A 10 -42.94 -14.08 6.19
CA PHE A 10 -42.73 -13.63 7.57
C PHE A 10 -42.61 -12.13 7.64
N HIS A 11 -42.87 -11.57 8.79
CA HIS A 11 -42.74 -10.17 9.14
C HIS A 11 -42.03 -10.07 10.51
N PRO A 12 -40.98 -9.26 10.65
CA PRO A 12 -40.31 -9.07 11.95
C PRO A 12 -41.29 -8.42 12.95
N ASP A 13 -41.36 -8.96 14.14
CA ASP A 13 -42.21 -8.46 15.20
C ASP A 13 -41.68 -7.12 15.74
N PRO A 14 -42.45 -6.02 15.69
CA PRO A 14 -41.99 -4.72 16.20
C PRO A 14 -41.75 -4.73 17.70
N ASP A 15 -42.43 -5.58 18.48
CA ASP A 15 -42.18 -5.67 19.93
C ASP A 15 -40.81 -6.27 20.26
N ILE A 16 -40.27 -7.10 19.35
CA ILE A 16 -38.93 -7.72 19.50
C ILE A 16 -37.84 -6.88 18.84
N PHE A 17 -38.09 -6.36 17.62
CA PHE A 17 -37.10 -5.69 16.78
C PHE A 17 -37.17 -4.15 16.83
N GLY A 18 -38.18 -3.60 17.53
CA GLY A 18 -38.38 -2.15 17.65
C GLY A 18 -38.67 -1.47 16.30
N ASP A 19 -38.30 -0.20 16.21
CA ASP A 19 -38.49 0.63 14.99
C ASP A 19 -37.63 0.17 13.80
N ASN A 20 -36.59 -0.62 14.04
CA ASN A 20 -35.67 -1.16 13.02
C ASN A 20 -36.13 -2.53 12.47
N ASN A 21 -37.39 -2.80 12.45
CA ASN A 21 -37.99 -4.08 12.00
C ASN A 21 -38.00 -4.28 10.46
N ARG A 22 -37.29 -3.44 9.70
CA ARG A 22 -37.24 -3.50 8.24
C ARG A 22 -36.01 -4.22 7.74
N PHE A 23 -36.18 -5.09 6.75
CA PHE A 23 -35.07 -5.70 6.04
C PHE A 23 -34.38 -4.67 5.17
N LYS A 24 -33.02 -4.76 5.12
CA LYS A 24 -32.20 -3.98 4.19
C LYS A 24 -32.10 -4.73 2.87
N ALA A 25 -32.58 -4.12 1.78
CA ALA A 25 -32.60 -4.73 0.45
C ALA A 25 -31.21 -5.20 0.01
N ALA A 26 -30.17 -4.36 0.15
CA ALA A 26 -28.79 -4.71 -0.19
C ALA A 26 -28.27 -5.95 0.56
N THR A 27 -28.60 -6.10 1.84
CA THR A 27 -28.18 -7.26 2.63
C THR A 27 -28.84 -8.55 2.14
N LEU A 28 -30.15 -8.50 1.85
CA LEU A 28 -30.87 -9.65 1.32
C LEU A 28 -30.45 -10.01 -0.10
N PHE A 29 -30.21 -9.00 -0.95
CA PHE A 29 -29.70 -9.21 -2.31
C PHE A 29 -28.34 -9.90 -2.30
N ARG A 30 -27.37 -9.41 -1.49
CA ARG A 30 -26.06 -10.06 -1.32
C ARG A 30 -26.20 -11.49 -0.82
N LEU A 31 -27.10 -11.76 0.12
CA LEU A 31 -27.37 -13.11 0.61
C LEU A 31 -27.93 -14.01 -0.52
N ALA A 32 -28.94 -13.54 -1.28
CA ALA A 32 -29.49 -14.28 -2.40
C ALA A 32 -28.42 -14.57 -3.46
N ARG A 33 -27.62 -13.58 -3.82
CA ARG A 33 -26.54 -13.71 -4.79
C ARG A 33 -25.49 -14.73 -4.33
N SER A 34 -25.09 -14.70 -3.05
CA SER A 34 -24.16 -15.69 -2.51
C SER A 34 -24.72 -17.12 -2.60
N LYS A 35 -26.01 -17.33 -2.34
CA LYS A 35 -26.60 -18.64 -2.47
C LYS A 35 -26.65 -19.12 -3.92
N ALA A 36 -26.86 -18.23 -4.89
CA ALA A 36 -26.90 -18.58 -6.29
C ALA A 36 -25.54 -19.11 -6.82
N TYR A 37 -24.41 -18.50 -6.43
CA TYR A 37 -23.08 -19.00 -6.88
C TYR A 37 -22.52 -20.14 -6.01
N LEU A 38 -22.95 -20.27 -4.74
CA LEU A 38 -22.54 -21.39 -3.89
C LEU A 38 -23.27 -22.71 -4.21
N TYR A 39 -24.43 -22.63 -4.87
CA TYR A 39 -25.20 -23.77 -5.31
C TYR A 39 -25.34 -23.76 -6.85
N ARG A 40 -24.39 -24.38 -7.53
CA ARG A 40 -24.38 -24.47 -9.01
C ARG A 40 -25.74 -24.89 -9.56
N GLY A 41 -26.22 -24.17 -10.58
CA GLY A 41 -27.44 -24.47 -11.28
C GLY A 41 -28.74 -24.02 -10.59
N VAL A 42 -28.64 -23.42 -9.40
CA VAL A 42 -29.80 -22.78 -8.74
C VAL A 42 -30.03 -21.41 -9.36
N GLU A 43 -31.27 -21.18 -9.80
CA GLU A 43 -31.74 -19.87 -10.26
C GLU A 43 -32.49 -19.18 -9.12
N ILE A 44 -32.06 -17.99 -8.72
CA ILE A 44 -32.74 -17.17 -7.73
C ILE A 44 -33.30 -15.92 -8.42
N ARG A 45 -34.61 -15.74 -8.34
CA ARG A 45 -35.27 -14.54 -8.85
C ARG A 45 -35.49 -13.57 -7.71
N TRP A 46 -34.78 -12.46 -7.76
CA TRP A 46 -34.87 -11.38 -6.81
C TRP A 46 -35.87 -10.32 -7.27
N THR A 47 -36.72 -9.86 -6.37
CA THR A 47 -37.57 -8.69 -6.59
C THR A 47 -37.78 -7.96 -5.27
N CYS A 48 -37.73 -6.62 -5.31
CA CYS A 48 -38.09 -5.78 -4.17
C CYS A 48 -38.78 -4.49 -4.62
N ASP A 49 -39.43 -3.80 -3.69
CA ASP A 49 -40.05 -2.50 -3.97
C ASP A 49 -38.94 -1.49 -4.35
N GLN A 50 -39.14 -0.80 -5.49
CA GLN A 50 -38.20 0.17 -6.02
C GLN A 50 -37.85 1.29 -5.01
N ARG A 51 -38.81 1.65 -4.14
CA ARG A 51 -38.61 2.65 -3.09
C ARG A 51 -37.54 2.25 -2.05
N LEU A 52 -37.30 0.96 -1.87
CA LEU A 52 -36.30 0.43 -0.92
C LEU A 52 -34.87 0.46 -1.45
N VAL A 53 -34.68 0.68 -2.74
CA VAL A 53 -33.38 0.72 -3.41
C VAL A 53 -33.04 2.09 -4.01
N LEU A 54 -33.98 3.04 -3.97
CA LEU A 54 -33.73 4.41 -4.39
C LEU A 54 -32.72 5.08 -3.47
N GLY A 55 -31.56 5.45 -4.03
CA GLY A 55 -30.47 6.08 -3.27
C GLY A 55 -29.60 5.10 -2.48
N ASP A 56 -29.71 3.80 -2.72
CA ASP A 56 -28.82 2.80 -2.14
C ASP A 56 -27.41 2.97 -2.72
N LYS A 57 -26.41 3.05 -1.82
CA LYS A 57 -24.99 3.18 -2.19
C LYS A 57 -24.42 1.92 -2.86
N ASP A 58 -25.10 0.80 -2.69
CA ASP A 58 -24.67 -0.53 -3.16
C ASP A 58 -25.24 -0.89 -4.53
N ASP A 59 -25.90 0.03 -5.25
CA ASP A 59 -26.54 -0.19 -6.56
C ASP A 59 -27.42 -1.45 -6.63
N THR A 60 -28.18 -1.72 -5.56
CA THR A 60 -29.02 -2.90 -5.47
C THR A 60 -30.17 -2.79 -6.48
N PRO A 61 -30.33 -3.75 -7.43
CA PRO A 61 -31.40 -3.70 -8.40
C PRO A 61 -32.77 -4.04 -7.76
N ALA A 62 -33.82 -3.41 -8.25
CA ALA A 62 -35.21 -3.76 -7.83
C ALA A 62 -35.64 -5.16 -8.32
N SER A 63 -35.04 -5.67 -9.42
CA SER A 63 -35.28 -6.99 -9.96
C SER A 63 -34.00 -7.55 -10.59
N ALA A 64 -33.70 -8.83 -10.35
CA ALA A 64 -32.58 -9.54 -10.96
C ALA A 64 -32.87 -11.05 -11.03
N VAL A 65 -32.25 -11.71 -12.00
CA VAL A 65 -32.15 -13.17 -12.08
C VAL A 65 -30.69 -13.54 -11.79
N LEU A 66 -30.48 -14.28 -10.71
CA LEU A 66 -29.17 -14.69 -10.24
C LEU A 66 -28.98 -16.18 -10.56
N HIS A 67 -28.12 -16.47 -11.54
CA HIS A 67 -27.87 -17.82 -12.01
C HIS A 67 -26.41 -17.97 -12.40
N PHE A 68 -25.68 -18.81 -11.69
CA PHE A 68 -24.23 -19.06 -11.86
C PHE A 68 -23.98 -20.56 -12.10
N PRO A 69 -24.17 -21.06 -13.32
CA PRO A 69 -23.97 -22.49 -13.61
C PRO A 69 -22.51 -22.94 -13.45
N GLY A 70 -21.54 -22.08 -13.66
CA GLY A 70 -20.13 -22.30 -13.37
C GLY A 70 -19.72 -22.07 -11.90
N GLY A 71 -20.68 -21.69 -11.04
CA GLY A 71 -20.45 -21.54 -9.60
C GLY A 71 -19.55 -20.38 -9.23
N LEU A 72 -18.50 -20.65 -8.43
CA LEU A 72 -17.56 -19.61 -7.95
C LEU A 72 -16.78 -18.97 -9.09
N MET A 73 -16.50 -19.71 -10.16
CA MET A 73 -15.78 -19.17 -11.33
C MET A 73 -16.58 -18.08 -12.04
N ASP A 74 -17.88 -18.32 -12.30
CA ASP A 74 -18.73 -17.35 -12.98
C ASP A 74 -18.84 -16.07 -12.17
N TYR A 75 -19.04 -16.21 -10.86
CA TYR A 75 -19.11 -15.07 -9.96
C TYR A 75 -17.79 -14.29 -9.89
N LEU A 76 -16.67 -15.00 -9.79
CA LEU A 76 -15.35 -14.36 -9.77
C LEU A 76 -15.09 -13.58 -11.06
N THR A 77 -15.44 -14.17 -12.22
CA THR A 77 -15.30 -13.52 -13.53
C THR A 77 -16.15 -12.25 -13.62
N GLU A 78 -17.39 -12.32 -13.11
CA GLU A 78 -18.28 -11.14 -13.06
C GLU A 78 -17.69 -10.02 -12.19
N VAL A 79 -17.14 -10.34 -11.00
CA VAL A 79 -16.58 -9.37 -10.08
C VAL A 79 -15.30 -8.74 -10.62
N ILE A 80 -14.45 -9.52 -11.28
CA ILE A 80 -13.22 -9.01 -11.90
C ILE A 80 -13.56 -8.14 -13.13
N GLY A 81 -14.56 -8.54 -13.92
CA GLY A 81 -15.03 -7.80 -15.08
C GLY A 81 -13.91 -7.59 -16.11
N ALA A 82 -13.68 -6.33 -16.48
CA ALA A 82 -12.68 -5.93 -17.47
C ALA A 82 -11.29 -5.58 -16.87
N ARG A 83 -11.03 -5.88 -15.59
CA ARG A 83 -9.74 -5.62 -14.95
C ARG A 83 -8.65 -6.46 -15.59
N ALA A 84 -7.48 -5.85 -15.81
CA ALA A 84 -6.30 -6.58 -16.24
C ALA A 84 -5.85 -7.59 -15.18
N THR A 85 -5.43 -8.77 -15.62
CA THR A 85 -5.03 -9.87 -14.75
C THR A 85 -3.71 -10.47 -15.18
N ILE A 86 -2.87 -10.87 -14.22
CA ILE A 86 -1.54 -11.45 -14.44
C ILE A 86 -1.64 -12.75 -15.24
N THR A 87 -2.67 -13.55 -14.98
CA THR A 87 -2.92 -14.80 -15.70
C THR A 87 -4.20 -14.66 -16.53
N PRO A 88 -4.22 -15.09 -17.82
CA PRO A 88 -5.39 -14.92 -18.69
C PRO A 88 -6.62 -15.69 -18.21
N THR A 89 -6.40 -16.79 -17.47
CA THR A 89 -7.47 -17.63 -16.92
C THR A 89 -7.30 -17.82 -15.43
N PRO A 90 -8.41 -17.84 -14.64
CA PRO A 90 -8.35 -18.10 -13.23
C PRO A 90 -7.92 -19.54 -12.92
N PHE A 91 -7.25 -19.75 -11.81
CA PHE A 91 -7.01 -21.08 -11.25
C PHE A 91 -8.29 -21.56 -10.53
N THR A 92 -8.96 -22.53 -11.08
CA THR A 92 -10.22 -23.06 -10.56
C THR A 92 -10.19 -24.56 -10.35
N GLY A 93 -11.00 -25.02 -9.44
CA GLY A 93 -11.21 -26.46 -9.26
C GLY A 93 -12.40 -26.78 -8.38
N ASN A 94 -12.81 -28.02 -8.46
CA ASN A 94 -13.83 -28.60 -7.58
C ASN A 94 -13.48 -30.05 -7.26
N LEU A 95 -13.80 -30.47 -6.06
CA LEU A 95 -13.59 -31.83 -5.59
C LEU A 95 -14.81 -32.26 -4.78
N THR A 96 -15.24 -33.52 -5.00
CA THR A 96 -16.10 -34.22 -4.06
C THR A 96 -15.27 -35.36 -3.45
N ALA A 97 -15.17 -35.42 -2.13
CA ALA A 97 -14.42 -36.46 -1.45
C ALA A 97 -15.02 -37.85 -1.74
N GLU A 98 -14.21 -38.90 -1.66
CA GLU A 98 -14.64 -40.28 -1.99
C GLU A 98 -15.80 -40.77 -1.11
N ASP A 99 -15.87 -40.30 0.13
CA ASP A 99 -16.99 -40.55 1.05
C ASP A 99 -18.29 -39.81 0.68
N GLY A 100 -18.24 -38.93 -0.35
CA GLY A 100 -19.36 -38.11 -0.81
C GLY A 100 -19.79 -37.01 0.16
N ILE A 101 -19.15 -36.88 1.31
CA ILE A 101 -19.52 -35.96 2.39
C ILE A 101 -18.81 -34.62 2.25
N GLY A 102 -17.51 -34.65 1.88
CA GLY A 102 -16.72 -33.45 1.66
C GLY A 102 -16.87 -32.92 0.25
N LYS A 103 -17.17 -31.61 0.09
CA LYS A 103 -17.12 -30.92 -1.20
C LYS A 103 -16.26 -29.67 -1.07
N LEU A 104 -15.48 -29.40 -2.09
CA LEU A 104 -14.58 -28.26 -2.17
C LEU A 104 -14.72 -27.62 -3.54
N GLU A 105 -14.80 -26.30 -3.56
CA GLU A 105 -14.73 -25.49 -4.77
C GLU A 105 -13.88 -24.26 -4.52
N TRP A 106 -13.04 -23.90 -5.50
CA TRP A 106 -12.24 -22.68 -5.44
C TRP A 106 -12.14 -22.01 -6.80
N ALA A 107 -11.94 -20.71 -6.78
CA ALA A 107 -11.59 -19.89 -7.93
C ALA A 107 -10.65 -18.79 -7.46
N ILE A 108 -9.49 -18.67 -8.11
CA ILE A 108 -8.44 -17.70 -7.78
C ILE A 108 -8.01 -16.99 -9.05
N HIS A 109 -7.96 -15.66 -8.99
CA HIS A 109 -7.43 -14.84 -10.05
C HIS A 109 -6.51 -13.76 -9.47
N TRP A 110 -5.50 -13.33 -10.22
CA TRP A 110 -4.52 -12.34 -9.77
C TRP A 110 -4.67 -11.06 -10.60
N PRO A 111 -5.39 -10.03 -10.09
CA PRO A 111 -5.47 -8.72 -10.75
C PRO A 111 -4.13 -8.00 -10.74
N GLU A 112 -3.82 -7.26 -11.82
CA GLU A 112 -2.57 -6.48 -11.93
C GLU A 112 -2.53 -5.28 -10.97
N ASP A 113 -3.69 -4.69 -10.67
CA ASP A 113 -3.84 -3.56 -9.74
C ASP A 113 -3.68 -3.95 -8.26
N GLU A 114 -3.47 -5.26 -7.99
CA GLU A 114 -3.29 -5.83 -6.65
C GLU A 114 -4.45 -5.61 -5.66
N ASP A 115 -5.60 -5.13 -6.15
CA ASP A 115 -6.81 -4.97 -5.35
C ASP A 115 -7.63 -6.28 -5.34
N GLY A 116 -7.10 -7.26 -4.61
CA GLY A 116 -7.70 -8.57 -4.42
C GLY A 116 -8.61 -8.65 -3.20
N PHE A 117 -9.38 -9.72 -3.12
CA PHE A 117 -10.23 -10.03 -1.98
C PHE A 117 -10.25 -11.52 -1.69
N ILE A 118 -10.64 -11.90 -0.47
CA ILE A 118 -10.88 -13.30 -0.12
C ILE A 118 -12.29 -13.42 0.42
N SER A 119 -13.08 -14.29 -0.23
CA SER A 119 -14.41 -14.68 0.22
C SER A 119 -14.45 -16.18 0.45
N SER A 120 -14.49 -16.60 1.69
CA SER A 120 -14.49 -18.01 2.10
C SER A 120 -15.80 -18.40 2.78
N TYR A 121 -16.22 -19.65 2.55
CA TYR A 121 -17.49 -20.20 3.01
C TYR A 121 -17.32 -21.61 3.52
N CYS A 122 -18.08 -21.96 4.58
CA CYS A 122 -18.26 -23.32 5.04
C CYS A 122 -19.74 -23.64 5.14
N ASN A 123 -20.21 -24.69 4.44
CA ASN A 123 -21.64 -25.04 4.35
C ASN A 123 -22.51 -23.82 4.02
N THR A 124 -22.05 -22.99 3.07
CA THR A 124 -22.65 -21.73 2.63
C THR A 124 -22.69 -20.60 3.67
N VAL A 125 -22.13 -20.80 4.85
CA VAL A 125 -21.98 -19.74 5.86
C VAL A 125 -20.68 -18.97 5.54
N PRO A 126 -20.74 -17.64 5.39
CA PRO A 126 -19.53 -16.85 5.18
C PRO A 126 -18.62 -16.87 6.39
N THR A 127 -17.32 -16.96 6.16
CA THR A 127 -16.28 -16.96 7.19
C THR A 127 -15.37 -15.74 7.03
N PRO A 128 -15.84 -14.53 7.37
CA PRO A 128 -15.09 -13.29 7.13
C PRO A 128 -13.76 -13.20 7.90
N GLN A 129 -13.61 -13.97 8.97
CA GLN A 129 -12.35 -14.10 9.70
C GLN A 129 -11.50 -15.29 9.23
N GLY A 130 -11.87 -15.91 8.10
CA GLY A 130 -11.17 -17.06 7.51
C GLY A 130 -11.27 -18.31 8.35
N GLY A 131 -10.16 -19.01 8.50
CA GLY A 131 -10.07 -20.23 9.29
C GLY A 131 -9.13 -21.28 8.71
N SER A 132 -9.31 -22.54 9.13
CA SER A 132 -8.46 -23.67 8.71
C SER A 132 -8.40 -23.89 7.20
N HIS A 133 -9.53 -23.75 6.51
CA HIS A 133 -9.64 -23.91 5.05
C HIS A 133 -8.87 -22.81 4.29
N GLU A 134 -8.98 -21.55 4.70
CA GLU A 134 -8.25 -20.44 4.08
C GLU A 134 -6.74 -20.53 4.35
N THR A 135 -6.36 -20.86 5.58
CA THR A 135 -4.96 -21.09 5.96
C THR A 135 -4.32 -22.19 5.10
N ALA A 136 -5.07 -23.28 4.87
CA ALA A 136 -4.62 -24.39 4.06
C ALA A 136 -4.47 -24.01 2.56
N LEU A 137 -5.42 -23.24 2.01
CA LEU A 137 -5.34 -22.72 0.66
C LEU A 137 -4.09 -21.85 0.46
N ARG A 138 -3.84 -20.92 1.36
CA ARG A 138 -2.64 -20.06 1.35
C ARG A 138 -1.34 -20.87 1.41
N ALA A 139 -1.30 -21.88 2.25
CA ALA A 139 -0.14 -22.76 2.40
C ALA A 139 0.09 -23.63 1.15
N ALA A 140 -0.98 -24.20 0.58
CA ALA A 140 -0.92 -25.01 -0.62
C ALA A 140 -0.42 -24.21 -1.83
N ALA A 141 -0.99 -23.02 -2.08
CA ALA A 141 -0.58 -22.15 -3.17
C ALA A 141 0.89 -21.69 -3.01
N SER A 142 1.31 -21.34 -1.81
CA SER A 142 2.71 -20.96 -1.55
C SER A 142 3.68 -22.10 -1.80
N ARG A 143 3.34 -23.31 -1.38
CA ARG A 143 4.20 -24.50 -1.61
C ARG A 143 4.26 -24.89 -3.07
N GLY A 144 3.12 -24.88 -3.77
CA GLY A 144 3.07 -25.22 -5.19
C GLY A 144 3.91 -24.24 -6.04
N LEU A 145 3.78 -22.91 -5.79
CA LEU A 145 4.58 -21.95 -6.54
C LEU A 145 6.08 -22.02 -6.20
N LYS A 146 6.44 -22.32 -4.96
CA LYS A 146 7.85 -22.56 -4.57
C LYS A 146 8.42 -23.77 -5.27
N ALA A 147 7.71 -24.89 -5.28
CA ALA A 147 8.14 -26.10 -5.97
C ALA A 147 8.35 -25.83 -7.48
N TYR A 148 7.42 -25.10 -8.12
CA TYR A 148 7.57 -24.67 -9.50
C TYR A 148 8.81 -23.79 -9.72
N ALA A 149 9.02 -22.80 -8.85
CA ALA A 149 10.18 -21.90 -8.92
C ALA A 149 11.51 -22.64 -8.74
N GLU A 150 11.57 -23.66 -7.87
CA GLU A 150 12.74 -24.52 -7.66
C GLU A 150 13.02 -25.36 -8.91
N LEU A 151 11.99 -25.96 -9.52
CA LEU A 151 12.10 -26.69 -10.81
C LEU A 151 12.59 -25.79 -11.94
N ALA A 152 12.16 -24.52 -11.96
CA ALA A 152 12.63 -23.50 -12.90
C ALA A 152 14.05 -22.97 -12.57
N GLY A 153 14.73 -23.50 -11.56
CA GLY A 153 16.09 -23.11 -11.15
C GLY A 153 16.17 -21.73 -10.49
N ASN A 154 15.06 -21.18 -9.99
CA ASN A 154 15.02 -19.87 -9.38
C ASN A 154 15.49 -19.91 -7.92
N LYS A 155 16.70 -19.37 -7.66
CA LYS A 155 17.31 -19.34 -6.31
C LYS A 155 16.55 -18.48 -5.29
N LYS A 156 15.60 -17.63 -5.73
CA LYS A 156 14.81 -16.77 -4.87
C LYS A 156 13.52 -17.43 -4.35
N ALA A 157 13.22 -18.67 -4.77
CA ALA A 157 12.01 -19.42 -4.39
C ALA A 157 11.78 -19.47 -2.87
N SER A 158 12.86 -19.63 -2.08
CA SER A 158 12.78 -19.66 -0.60
C SER A 158 12.26 -18.38 0.04
N GLN A 159 12.25 -17.26 -0.69
CA GLN A 159 11.83 -15.95 -0.19
C GLN A 159 10.32 -15.73 -0.27
N ILE A 160 9.63 -16.52 -1.08
CA ILE A 160 8.18 -16.43 -1.30
C ILE A 160 7.44 -16.80 -0.01
N THR A 161 6.45 -16.03 0.36
CA THR A 161 5.50 -16.33 1.45
C THR A 161 4.09 -16.52 0.90
N ALA A 162 3.21 -17.11 1.71
CA ALA A 162 1.82 -17.28 1.32
C ALA A 162 1.11 -15.94 1.03
N ASP A 163 1.50 -14.89 1.72
CA ASP A 163 0.96 -13.55 1.52
C ASP A 163 1.44 -12.90 0.21
N ASP A 164 2.65 -13.21 -0.25
CA ASP A 164 3.13 -12.75 -1.55
C ASP A 164 2.30 -13.37 -2.70
N VAL A 165 1.81 -14.62 -2.52
CA VAL A 165 1.04 -15.35 -3.55
C VAL A 165 -0.44 -14.99 -3.53
N ILE A 166 -1.05 -14.98 -2.35
CA ILE A 166 -2.51 -14.87 -2.18
C ILE A 166 -2.95 -13.47 -1.70
N GLY A 167 -2.05 -12.68 -1.12
CA GLY A 167 -2.42 -11.40 -0.52
C GLY A 167 -2.98 -10.34 -1.49
N CYS A 168 -2.72 -10.48 -2.81
CA CYS A 168 -3.27 -9.62 -3.87
C CYS A 168 -4.27 -10.36 -4.77
N ALA A 169 -4.50 -11.65 -4.53
CA ALA A 169 -5.40 -12.44 -5.35
C ALA A 169 -6.87 -12.19 -4.98
N SER A 170 -7.73 -12.26 -5.96
CA SER A 170 -9.18 -12.38 -5.76
C SER A 170 -9.51 -13.86 -5.62
N VAL A 171 -9.96 -14.25 -4.44
CA VAL A 171 -10.16 -15.65 -4.04
C VAL A 171 -11.60 -15.91 -3.63
N MET A 172 -12.18 -16.93 -4.20
CA MET A 172 -13.42 -17.53 -3.77
C MET A 172 -13.16 -18.96 -3.31
N LEU A 173 -13.57 -19.33 -2.11
CA LEU A 173 -13.36 -20.66 -1.52
C LEU A 173 -14.66 -21.14 -0.85
N SER A 174 -15.12 -22.32 -1.18
CA SER A 174 -16.29 -22.95 -0.56
C SER A 174 -15.99 -24.38 -0.17
N VAL A 175 -16.18 -24.71 1.10
CA VAL A 175 -16.08 -26.07 1.61
C VAL A 175 -17.42 -26.54 2.18
N PHE A 176 -17.72 -27.82 1.97
CA PHE A 176 -18.85 -28.50 2.63
C PHE A 176 -18.26 -29.68 3.41
N ILE A 177 -18.58 -29.75 4.68
CA ILE A 177 -18.16 -30.81 5.59
C ILE A 177 -19.30 -31.17 6.53
N SER A 178 -19.31 -32.39 7.08
CA SER A 178 -20.43 -32.91 7.88
C SER A 178 -20.61 -32.18 9.20
N ASP A 179 -19.50 -31.93 9.91
CA ASP A 179 -19.53 -31.36 11.27
C ASP A 179 -18.57 -30.16 11.38
N PRO A 180 -18.99 -28.98 10.85
CA PRO A 180 -18.14 -27.79 10.91
C PRO A 180 -18.07 -27.22 12.31
N GLN A 181 -16.83 -27.07 12.80
CA GLN A 181 -16.54 -26.40 14.06
C GLN A 181 -16.14 -24.95 13.81
N PHE A 182 -16.82 -24.02 14.43
CA PHE A 182 -16.53 -22.59 14.31
C PHE A 182 -16.05 -22.01 15.63
N GLN A 183 -15.25 -20.97 15.52
CA GLN A 183 -14.89 -20.16 16.68
C GLN A 183 -16.02 -19.16 16.95
N GLY A 184 -16.67 -19.29 18.12
CA GLY A 184 -17.74 -18.41 18.56
C GLY A 184 -19.10 -18.66 17.91
N GLN A 185 -20.15 -18.04 18.48
CA GLN A 185 -21.55 -18.21 18.05
C GLN A 185 -21.86 -17.58 16.70
N THR A 186 -21.11 -16.57 16.29
CA THR A 186 -21.30 -15.86 15.01
C THR A 186 -20.82 -16.63 13.79
N LYS A 187 -20.10 -17.76 14.01
CA LYS A 187 -19.55 -18.65 12.96
C LYS A 187 -18.64 -17.96 11.95
N GLU A 188 -17.97 -16.87 12.34
CA GLU A 188 -17.13 -16.06 11.46
C GLU A 188 -15.80 -16.69 11.10
N ARG A 189 -15.35 -17.67 11.88
CA ARG A 189 -14.07 -18.37 11.68
C ARG A 189 -14.23 -19.87 11.79
N LEU A 190 -13.80 -20.59 10.73
CA LEU A 190 -13.82 -22.05 10.71
C LEU A 190 -12.59 -22.62 11.44
N ASN A 191 -12.81 -23.59 12.33
CA ASN A 191 -11.74 -24.19 13.14
C ASN A 191 -11.59 -25.71 12.90
N SER A 192 -12.25 -26.26 11.88
CA SER A 192 -12.23 -27.69 11.54
C SER A 192 -10.92 -28.10 10.88
N PRO A 193 -10.07 -28.96 11.49
CA PRO A 193 -8.84 -29.46 10.86
C PRO A 193 -9.10 -30.26 9.57
N GLU A 194 -10.26 -30.91 9.52
CA GLU A 194 -10.72 -31.68 8.36
C GLU A 194 -10.86 -30.82 7.10
N ALA A 195 -11.48 -29.65 7.21
CA ALA A 195 -11.58 -28.70 6.12
C ALA A 195 -10.18 -28.26 5.62
N GLY A 196 -9.24 -28.05 6.54
CA GLY A 196 -7.87 -27.73 6.20
C GLY A 196 -7.19 -28.83 5.38
N ARG A 197 -7.31 -30.10 5.82
CA ARG A 197 -6.72 -31.24 5.11
C ARG A 197 -7.31 -31.44 3.72
N LEU A 198 -8.63 -31.32 3.60
CA LEU A 198 -9.34 -31.41 2.33
C LEU A 198 -8.84 -30.35 1.32
N VAL A 199 -8.76 -29.09 1.76
CA VAL A 199 -8.29 -27.96 0.92
C VAL A 199 -6.83 -28.12 0.56
N GLU A 200 -5.96 -28.46 1.52
CA GLU A 200 -4.53 -28.57 1.31
C GLU A 200 -4.17 -29.63 0.25
N GLY A 201 -4.73 -30.83 0.38
CA GLY A 201 -4.48 -31.92 -0.55
C GLY A 201 -4.96 -31.58 -1.96
N ALA A 202 -6.22 -31.19 -2.09
CA ALA A 202 -6.80 -30.89 -3.40
C ALA A 202 -6.15 -29.68 -4.09
N VAL A 203 -5.99 -28.56 -3.40
CA VAL A 203 -5.45 -27.34 -4.01
C VAL A 203 -3.99 -27.48 -4.38
N LYS A 204 -3.18 -28.17 -3.56
CA LYS A 204 -1.76 -28.37 -3.86
C LYS A 204 -1.58 -29.11 -5.19
N ASP A 205 -2.18 -30.27 -5.34
CA ASP A 205 -1.99 -31.13 -6.52
C ASP A 205 -2.55 -30.47 -7.79
N HIS A 206 -3.72 -29.82 -7.69
CA HIS A 206 -4.29 -29.10 -8.82
C HIS A 206 -3.47 -27.86 -9.20
N PHE A 207 -2.88 -27.16 -8.23
CA PHE A 207 -2.08 -25.97 -8.51
C PHE A 207 -0.75 -26.33 -9.17
N GLU A 208 -0.06 -27.37 -8.70
CA GLU A 208 1.15 -27.88 -9.33
C GLU A 208 0.88 -28.30 -10.78
N HIS A 209 -0.25 -28.97 -11.02
CA HIS A 209 -0.66 -29.35 -12.37
C HIS A 209 -1.01 -28.14 -13.25
N TRP A 210 -1.72 -27.16 -12.71
CA TRP A 210 -2.07 -25.92 -13.42
C TRP A 210 -0.82 -25.11 -13.80
N LEU A 211 0.17 -24.98 -12.90
CA LEU A 211 1.44 -24.30 -13.17
C LEU A 211 2.24 -25.00 -14.27
N THR A 212 2.34 -26.32 -14.22
CA THR A 212 3.08 -27.10 -15.23
C THR A 212 2.37 -27.15 -16.58
N GLY A 213 1.04 -27.12 -16.56
CA GLY A 213 0.21 -27.11 -17.79
C GLY A 213 0.18 -25.74 -18.49
N ASN A 214 0.52 -24.66 -17.79
CA ASN A 214 0.49 -23.28 -18.30
C ASN A 214 1.77 -22.52 -17.98
N PRO A 215 2.93 -22.90 -18.54
CA PRO A 215 4.23 -22.34 -18.13
C PRO A 215 4.36 -20.82 -18.31
N ALA A 216 3.71 -20.25 -19.34
CA ALA A 216 3.71 -18.78 -19.54
C ALA A 216 3.06 -18.08 -18.36
N SER A 217 1.81 -18.43 -18.05
CA SER A 217 1.08 -17.86 -16.91
C SER A 217 1.75 -18.13 -15.56
N ALA A 218 2.38 -19.29 -15.41
CA ALA A 218 3.13 -19.64 -14.20
C ALA A 218 4.37 -18.77 -14.03
N ASN A 219 5.07 -18.45 -15.12
CA ASN A 219 6.23 -17.56 -15.09
C ASN A 219 5.83 -16.11 -14.80
N ASP A 220 4.76 -15.60 -15.42
CA ASP A 220 4.25 -14.26 -15.18
C ASP A 220 3.83 -14.10 -13.70
N LEU A 221 3.11 -15.09 -13.17
CA LEU A 221 2.75 -15.13 -11.76
C LEU A 221 3.97 -15.20 -10.83
N LEU A 222 4.96 -16.05 -11.18
CA LEU A 222 6.18 -16.19 -10.39
C LEU A 222 6.99 -14.88 -10.36
N GLU A 223 7.16 -14.22 -11.50
CA GLU A 223 7.86 -12.94 -11.59
C GLU A 223 7.20 -11.90 -10.68
N ARG A 224 5.88 -11.75 -10.77
CA ARG A 224 5.12 -10.81 -9.94
C ARG A 224 5.23 -11.13 -8.45
N VAL A 225 5.13 -12.39 -8.07
CA VAL A 225 5.26 -12.82 -6.66
C VAL A 225 6.68 -12.58 -6.14
N LEU A 226 7.71 -12.74 -6.96
CA LEU A 226 9.08 -12.42 -6.57
C LEU A 226 9.31 -10.92 -6.39
N GLU A 227 8.75 -10.08 -7.25
CA GLU A 227 8.78 -8.61 -7.07
C GLU A 227 8.16 -8.21 -5.72
N ARG A 228 7.01 -8.77 -5.39
CA ARG A 228 6.36 -8.55 -4.09
C ARG A 228 7.19 -9.02 -2.91
N ALA A 229 7.81 -10.19 -3.02
CA ALA A 229 8.70 -10.72 -1.98
C ALA A 229 9.90 -9.80 -1.76
N GLU A 230 10.48 -9.24 -2.83
CA GLU A 230 11.57 -8.26 -2.75
C GLU A 230 11.11 -6.94 -2.14
N GLU A 231 9.95 -6.45 -2.53
CA GLU A 231 9.37 -5.23 -1.98
C GLU A 231 9.05 -5.38 -0.48
N ARG A 232 8.43 -6.50 -0.08
CA ARG A 232 8.19 -6.84 1.33
C ARG A 232 9.50 -6.88 2.13
N LYS A 233 10.58 -7.48 1.58
CA LYS A 233 11.91 -7.48 2.20
C LYS A 233 12.46 -6.06 2.37
N ARG A 234 12.32 -5.24 1.34
CA ARG A 234 12.78 -3.83 1.36
C ARG A 234 12.02 -3.04 2.42
N ARG A 235 10.69 -3.16 2.47
CA ARG A 235 9.84 -2.56 3.52
C ARG A 235 10.19 -3.07 4.92
N ARG A 236 10.49 -4.38 5.06
CA ARG A 236 10.91 -4.96 6.34
C ARG A 236 12.29 -4.47 6.77
N ALA A 237 13.26 -4.44 5.87
CA ALA A 237 14.59 -3.89 6.14
C ALA A 237 14.52 -2.40 6.54
N SER A 238 13.69 -1.61 5.86
CA SER A 238 13.42 -0.21 6.22
C SER A 238 12.77 -0.09 7.61
N ARG A 239 11.79 -0.96 7.93
CA ARG A 239 11.17 -1.02 9.27
C ARG A 239 12.12 -1.54 10.35
N ASP A 240 12.99 -2.49 10.04
CA ASP A 240 13.97 -3.04 10.99
C ASP A 240 15.10 -2.06 11.25
N LEU A 241 15.49 -1.24 10.26
CA LEU A 241 16.34 -0.07 10.45
C LEU A 241 15.62 0.97 11.35
N ALA A 242 14.34 1.21 11.15
CA ALA A 242 13.50 2.06 12.02
C ALA A 242 13.27 1.44 13.41
N ARG A 243 13.18 0.09 13.52
CA ARG A 243 13.00 -0.64 14.80
C ARG A 243 14.28 -0.90 15.57
N LYS A 244 15.43 -1.03 14.93
CA LYS A 244 16.74 -1.08 15.61
C LYS A 244 17.10 0.24 16.30
N THR A 245 16.19 1.23 16.20
CA THR A 245 16.18 2.45 16.99
C THR A 245 14.91 2.65 17.83
N PRO A 246 14.40 1.66 18.65
CA PRO A 246 13.19 1.86 19.45
C PRO A 246 13.39 2.76 20.68
N THR A 247 14.59 3.21 20.96
CA THR A 247 14.95 4.13 22.05
C THR A 247 15.54 5.46 21.59
N ARG A 248 15.61 5.68 20.28
CA ARG A 248 15.76 7.05 19.80
C ARG A 248 14.35 7.64 19.61
N LYS A 249 13.79 8.33 20.62
CA LYS A 249 13.15 9.61 20.39
C LYS A 249 13.86 10.19 19.19
N LEU A 250 13.15 10.66 18.15
CA LEU A 250 13.72 11.31 16.98
C LEU A 250 14.99 12.07 17.39
N ARG A 251 16.14 11.42 17.37
CA ARG A 251 17.40 12.10 17.55
C ARG A 251 17.67 12.73 16.20
N LEU A 252 17.24 13.97 16.12
CA LEU A 252 17.63 14.84 15.05
C LEU A 252 19.14 14.74 14.83
N PRO A 253 19.62 14.88 13.60
CA PRO A 253 21.04 14.79 13.32
C PRO A 253 21.84 15.67 14.29
N GLY A 254 22.90 15.16 14.86
CA GLY A 254 23.66 15.89 15.88
C GLY A 254 24.24 17.23 15.40
N LYS A 255 24.36 17.38 14.07
CA LYS A 255 24.79 18.63 13.43
C LYS A 255 23.67 19.64 13.19
N LEU A 256 22.38 19.20 13.26
CA LEU A 256 21.23 20.10 13.12
C LEU A 256 21.14 21.00 14.35
N ALA A 257 21.17 22.31 14.12
CA ALA A 257 20.78 23.29 15.11
C ALA A 257 19.31 23.62 14.91
N ASP A 258 18.42 22.91 15.61
CA ASP A 258 16.99 23.04 15.43
C ASP A 258 16.43 24.34 16.05
N CYS A 259 15.24 24.78 15.61
CA CYS A 259 14.51 25.88 16.24
C CYS A 259 13.69 25.37 17.43
N SER A 260 13.30 26.27 18.30
CA SER A 260 12.52 25.91 19.50
C SER A 260 11.00 25.86 19.28
N SER A 261 10.51 26.34 18.13
CA SER A 261 9.08 26.24 17.76
C SER A 261 8.66 24.77 17.66
N LYS A 262 7.44 24.49 18.13
CA LYS A 262 6.79 23.17 18.01
C LYS A 262 5.87 23.07 16.80
N SER A 263 5.53 24.20 16.17
CA SER A 263 4.76 24.29 14.94
C SER A 263 5.71 24.48 13.76
N ALA A 264 5.38 23.93 12.61
CA ALA A 264 6.10 24.20 11.36
C ALA A 264 5.83 25.62 10.84
N GLU A 265 4.72 26.22 11.23
CA GLU A 265 4.29 27.55 10.79
C GLU A 265 5.34 28.62 11.15
N SER A 266 5.68 29.47 10.20
CA SER A 266 6.71 30.52 10.29
C SER A 266 8.12 30.00 10.62
N THR A 267 8.42 28.71 10.42
CA THR A 267 9.75 28.16 10.64
C THR A 267 10.50 27.92 9.35
N GLU A 268 11.82 28.03 9.44
CA GLU A 268 12.74 27.94 8.30
C GLU A 268 13.90 26.99 8.61
N LEU A 269 14.22 26.09 7.65
CA LEU A 269 15.45 25.30 7.69
C LEU A 269 16.46 25.84 6.67
N PHE A 270 17.58 26.32 7.14
CA PHE A 270 18.72 26.71 6.28
C PHE A 270 19.67 25.54 6.11
N ILE A 271 19.83 25.09 4.87
CA ILE A 271 20.85 24.11 4.48
C ILE A 271 22.08 24.88 4.03
N VAL A 272 23.17 24.76 4.74
CA VAL A 272 24.38 25.54 4.54
C VAL A 272 25.57 24.66 4.19
N GLU A 273 26.56 25.24 3.47
CA GLU A 273 27.78 24.55 3.09
C GLU A 273 28.79 24.52 4.22
N GLY A 274 29.11 23.33 4.71
CA GLY A 274 30.17 23.08 5.68
C GLY A 274 29.94 23.61 7.09
N ASP A 275 30.82 23.21 7.99
CA ASP A 275 30.72 23.55 9.42
C ASP A 275 31.04 25.02 9.69
N SER A 276 31.88 25.66 8.85
CA SER A 276 32.26 27.07 9.01
C SER A 276 31.09 28.01 8.80
N ALA A 277 30.42 27.90 7.64
CA ALA A 277 29.21 28.65 7.35
C ALA A 277 28.07 28.26 8.33
N GLY A 278 27.97 26.96 8.68
CA GLY A 278 27.07 26.48 9.70
C GLY A 278 27.28 27.13 11.08
N GLY A 279 28.52 27.37 11.48
CA GLY A 279 28.85 28.07 12.72
C GLY A 279 28.35 29.51 12.73
N SER A 280 28.64 30.27 11.67
CA SER A 280 28.18 31.66 11.50
C SER A 280 26.68 31.78 11.42
N ALA A 281 26.02 30.90 10.63
CA ALA A 281 24.57 30.84 10.51
C ALA A 281 23.88 30.51 11.85
N LYS A 282 24.44 29.57 12.63
CA LYS A 282 23.94 29.24 13.99
C LYS A 282 24.00 30.41 14.96
N GLN A 283 25.00 31.28 14.84
CA GLN A 283 25.13 32.47 15.68
C GLN A 283 24.12 33.55 15.27
N ALA A 284 23.93 33.74 13.96
CA ALA A 284 23.07 34.80 13.40
C ALA A 284 21.58 34.50 13.42
N ARG A 285 21.17 33.23 13.48
CA ARG A 285 19.78 32.81 13.33
C ARG A 285 18.84 33.26 14.45
N ASN A 286 17.60 33.42 14.15
CA ASN A 286 16.54 33.46 15.16
C ASN A 286 16.30 32.03 15.71
N ARG A 287 16.69 31.78 16.95
CA ARG A 287 16.57 30.44 17.60
C ARG A 287 15.13 29.96 17.75
N ALA A 288 14.16 30.88 17.75
CA ALA A 288 12.75 30.51 17.90
C ALA A 288 12.19 29.84 16.63
N THR A 289 12.55 30.39 15.46
CA THR A 289 11.90 30.02 14.19
C THR A 289 12.88 29.47 13.12
N GLN A 290 14.21 29.65 13.30
CA GLN A 290 15.18 29.27 12.28
C GLN A 290 16.06 28.11 12.74
N ALA A 291 16.11 27.06 11.92
CA ALA A 291 17.00 25.91 12.06
C ALA A 291 18.14 25.97 11.04
N VAL A 292 19.29 25.40 11.36
CA VAL A 292 20.46 25.34 10.48
C VAL A 292 21.00 23.92 10.42
N LEU A 293 21.14 23.38 9.20
CA LEU A 293 21.74 22.09 8.90
C LEU A 293 22.99 22.29 8.02
N PRO A 294 24.20 22.17 8.56
CA PRO A 294 25.41 22.16 7.75
C PRO A 294 25.58 20.84 7.02
N LEU A 295 25.92 20.86 5.73
CA LEU A 295 26.29 19.71 4.92
C LEU A 295 27.78 19.72 4.69
N ARG A 296 28.46 18.59 4.96
CA ARG A 296 29.91 18.45 4.79
C ARG A 296 30.26 17.98 3.38
N GLY A 297 30.80 18.87 2.60
CA GLY A 297 31.27 18.57 1.23
C GLY A 297 30.15 18.38 0.22
N LYS A 298 30.50 17.89 -0.96
CA LYS A 298 29.56 17.67 -2.06
C LYS A 298 28.72 16.43 -1.76
N ILE A 299 27.41 16.59 -1.76
CA ILE A 299 26.47 15.47 -1.65
C ILE A 299 26.55 14.56 -2.87
N LEU A 300 26.11 13.33 -2.71
CA LEU A 300 26.05 12.37 -3.79
C LEU A 300 25.12 12.86 -4.92
N ASN A 301 25.59 12.73 -6.18
CA ASN A 301 24.73 13.01 -7.33
C ASN A 301 23.67 11.92 -7.47
N VAL A 302 22.45 12.23 -7.07
CA VAL A 302 21.30 11.30 -7.10
C VAL A 302 20.85 10.95 -8.52
N ALA A 303 21.24 11.71 -9.53
CA ALA A 303 20.89 11.42 -10.93
C ALA A 303 21.55 10.13 -11.43
N SER A 304 22.74 9.79 -10.92
CA SER A 304 23.52 8.62 -11.32
C SER A 304 23.67 7.56 -10.22
N ALA A 305 23.12 7.81 -9.02
CA ALA A 305 23.30 6.92 -7.87
C ALA A 305 22.18 5.89 -7.76
N SER A 306 22.53 4.66 -7.38
CA SER A 306 21.55 3.63 -7.01
C SER A 306 20.89 3.94 -5.66
N ALA A 307 19.69 3.40 -5.42
CA ALA A 307 18.94 3.59 -4.17
C ALA A 307 19.75 3.17 -2.91
N ASP A 308 20.60 2.12 -3.03
CA ASP A 308 21.45 1.64 -1.94
C ASP A 308 22.55 2.66 -1.59
N LYS A 309 23.13 3.33 -2.59
CA LYS A 309 24.12 4.39 -2.38
C LYS A 309 23.51 5.64 -1.76
N LEU A 310 22.27 5.96 -2.12
CA LEU A 310 21.49 7.03 -1.50
C LEU A 310 21.26 6.77 -0.01
N ALA A 311 20.78 5.55 0.32
CA ALA A 311 20.53 5.15 1.70
C ALA A 311 21.79 5.08 2.57
N ALA A 312 22.95 4.82 1.96
CA ALA A 312 24.26 4.78 2.64
C ALA A 312 24.90 6.17 2.83
N ASN A 313 24.39 7.21 2.15
CA ASN A 313 24.95 8.56 2.27
C ASN A 313 24.43 9.26 3.54
N GLN A 314 25.37 9.51 4.49
CA GLN A 314 25.02 10.09 5.79
C GLN A 314 24.47 11.52 5.67
N GLU A 315 24.98 12.35 4.76
CA GLU A 315 24.54 13.73 4.58
C GLU A 315 23.08 13.80 4.09
N LEU A 316 22.71 12.92 3.12
CA LEU A 316 21.33 12.82 2.64
C LEU A 316 20.41 12.19 3.68
N SER A 317 20.88 11.19 4.43
CA SER A 317 20.15 10.60 5.53
C SER A 317 19.82 11.62 6.62
N ASP A 318 20.80 12.44 6.99
CA ASP A 318 20.62 13.53 7.96
C ASP A 318 19.64 14.59 7.45
N LEU A 319 19.68 14.93 6.17
CA LEU A 319 18.76 15.87 5.55
C LEU A 319 17.32 15.34 5.57
N ILE A 320 17.09 14.08 5.15
CA ILE A 320 15.78 13.43 5.17
C ILE A 320 15.23 13.39 6.60
N GLN A 321 16.09 13.05 7.56
CA GLN A 321 15.69 12.99 8.97
C GLN A 321 15.37 14.37 9.54
N ALA A 322 16.12 15.41 9.16
CA ALA A 322 15.87 16.80 9.59
C ALA A 322 14.53 17.29 9.06
N LEU A 323 14.16 16.96 7.82
CA LEU A 323 12.90 17.37 7.19
C LEU A 323 11.69 16.61 7.76
N GLY A 324 11.83 15.32 8.05
CA GLY A 324 10.80 14.48 8.67
C GLY A 324 9.64 14.06 7.78
N CYS A 325 9.60 14.48 6.51
CA CYS A 325 8.49 14.25 5.58
C CYS A 325 8.63 13.00 4.70
N GLY A 326 9.71 12.21 4.85
CA GLY A 326 9.96 11.03 4.01
C GLY A 326 10.42 11.37 2.58
N THR A 327 10.55 10.35 1.72
CA THR A 327 10.98 10.47 0.31
C THR A 327 10.13 9.60 -0.59
N ARG A 328 10.01 9.93 -1.87
CA ARG A 328 9.29 9.14 -2.90
C ARG A 328 7.89 8.73 -2.45
N SER A 329 7.61 7.43 -2.43
CA SER A 329 6.31 6.87 -2.01
C SER A 329 5.98 7.08 -0.53
N GLU A 330 6.98 7.40 0.30
CA GLU A 330 6.77 7.69 1.73
C GLU A 330 6.68 9.20 2.02
N PHE A 331 6.78 10.05 0.97
CA PHE A 331 6.71 11.49 1.11
C PHE A 331 5.31 11.94 1.54
N ASP A 332 5.25 12.70 2.65
CA ASP A 332 4.04 13.28 3.20
C ASP A 332 4.32 14.73 3.62
N LEU A 333 3.82 15.69 2.85
CA LEU A 333 4.02 17.11 3.08
C LEU A 333 3.51 17.56 4.47
N ASN A 334 2.46 16.91 5.00
CA ASN A 334 1.91 17.25 6.31
C ASN A 334 2.87 16.91 7.48
N LYS A 335 3.89 16.09 7.23
CA LYS A 335 4.93 15.74 8.19
C LYS A 335 6.18 16.62 8.08
N LEU A 336 6.19 17.57 7.13
CA LEU A 336 7.30 18.51 6.98
C LEU A 336 7.45 19.35 8.27
N ARG A 337 8.67 19.37 8.81
CA ARG A 337 8.96 20.01 10.10
C ARG A 337 9.12 21.52 10.01
N TYR A 338 9.30 22.06 8.82
CA TYR A 338 9.53 23.48 8.59
C TYR A 338 8.64 23.98 7.45
N GLU A 339 8.14 25.20 7.57
CA GLU A 339 7.34 25.83 6.51
C GLU A 339 8.17 26.10 5.26
N ARG A 340 9.45 26.51 5.47
CA ARG A 340 10.36 26.82 4.36
C ARG A 340 11.68 26.07 4.51
N VAL A 341 12.15 25.54 3.41
CA VAL A 341 13.45 24.87 3.28
C VAL A 341 14.31 25.72 2.34
N ILE A 342 15.42 26.24 2.85
CA ILE A 342 16.23 27.24 2.15
C ILE A 342 17.61 26.67 1.89
N ILE A 343 17.98 26.49 0.63
CA ILE A 343 19.35 26.16 0.21
C ILE A 343 20.14 27.45 0.22
N MET A 344 21.18 27.52 1.07
CA MET A 344 22.04 28.69 1.23
C MET A 344 23.50 28.25 1.13
N THR A 345 24.05 28.31 -0.07
CA THR A 345 25.44 28.00 -0.40
C THR A 345 26.21 29.29 -0.69
N ASP A 346 27.52 29.20 -0.70
CA ASP A 346 28.40 30.34 -1.02
C ASP A 346 28.20 30.82 -2.49
N ALA A 347 28.49 32.09 -2.76
CA ALA A 347 28.34 32.68 -4.09
C ALA A 347 29.55 32.36 -4.99
N ASP A 348 30.02 31.11 -5.00
CA ASP A 348 31.12 30.63 -5.83
C ASP A 348 30.71 29.40 -6.68
N VAL A 349 31.65 28.88 -7.45
CA VAL A 349 31.43 27.74 -8.36
C VAL A 349 31.07 26.45 -7.60
N ASP A 350 31.70 26.23 -6.44
CA ASP A 350 31.44 25.04 -5.61
C ASP A 350 30.06 25.12 -4.97
N GLY A 351 29.67 26.27 -4.43
CA GLY A 351 28.34 26.51 -3.89
C GLY A 351 27.23 26.36 -4.91
N ALA A 352 27.45 26.87 -6.14
CA ALA A 352 26.49 26.68 -7.25
C ALA A 352 26.34 25.19 -7.62
N HIS A 353 27.42 24.41 -7.57
CA HIS A 353 27.39 22.96 -7.80
C HIS A 353 26.63 22.22 -6.68
N ILE A 354 26.88 22.56 -5.42
CA ILE A 354 26.17 21.97 -4.27
C ILE A 354 24.67 22.29 -4.34
N ALA A 355 24.31 23.53 -4.66
CA ALA A 355 22.91 23.93 -4.87
C ALA A 355 22.25 23.09 -5.97
N SER A 356 22.92 22.87 -7.10
CA SER A 356 22.43 22.05 -8.21
C SER A 356 22.21 20.58 -7.79
N LEU A 357 23.13 20.02 -7.00
CA LEU A 357 22.98 18.65 -6.48
C LEU A 357 21.81 18.53 -5.50
N LEU A 358 21.61 19.52 -4.62
CA LEU A 358 20.47 19.59 -3.69
C LEU A 358 19.15 19.76 -4.45
N MET A 359 19.07 20.63 -5.42
CA MET A 359 17.88 20.79 -6.27
C MET A 359 17.53 19.49 -7.00
N THR A 360 18.53 18.78 -7.53
CA THR A 360 18.35 17.46 -8.17
C THR A 360 17.83 16.43 -7.17
N PHE A 361 18.35 16.44 -5.93
CA PHE A 361 17.85 15.58 -4.86
C PHE A 361 16.37 15.87 -4.55
N PHE A 362 16.01 17.12 -4.31
CA PHE A 362 14.62 17.49 -3.99
C PHE A 362 13.66 17.17 -5.15
N PHE A 363 14.07 17.44 -6.37
CA PHE A 363 13.26 17.15 -7.56
C PHE A 363 12.95 15.64 -7.69
N ARG A 364 13.92 14.77 -7.41
CA ARG A 364 13.76 13.31 -7.55
C ARG A 364 13.14 12.62 -6.34
N GLU A 365 13.48 13.06 -5.15
CA GLU A 365 13.12 12.37 -3.93
C GLU A 365 11.94 13.01 -3.20
N MET A 366 11.69 14.31 -3.40
CA MET A 366 10.67 15.10 -2.70
C MET A 366 10.04 16.16 -3.62
N PRO A 367 9.48 15.80 -4.80
CA PRO A 367 8.93 16.78 -5.75
C PRO A 367 7.83 17.64 -5.14
N GLY A 368 7.04 17.12 -4.21
CA GLY A 368 5.98 17.86 -3.52
C GLY A 368 6.47 19.07 -2.72
N LEU A 369 7.75 19.14 -2.33
CA LEU A 369 8.35 20.35 -1.72
C LEU A 369 8.49 21.50 -2.72
N ILE A 370 8.75 21.19 -3.97
CA ILE A 370 8.84 22.16 -5.05
C ILE A 370 7.43 22.61 -5.44
N GLU A 371 6.53 21.65 -5.64
CA GLU A 371 5.14 21.92 -6.03
C GLU A 371 4.37 22.74 -4.99
N SER A 372 4.64 22.53 -3.69
CA SER A 372 4.05 23.32 -2.60
C SER A 372 4.67 24.71 -2.44
N GLY A 373 5.76 25.03 -3.14
CA GLY A 373 6.50 26.28 -2.95
C GLY A 373 7.24 26.38 -1.61
N SER A 374 7.54 25.24 -0.95
CA SER A 374 8.23 25.21 0.33
C SER A 374 9.77 25.21 0.19
N LEU A 375 10.31 24.98 -1.01
CA LEU A 375 11.74 24.99 -1.28
C LEU A 375 12.20 26.33 -1.87
N PHE A 376 13.24 26.91 -1.29
CA PHE A 376 13.81 28.21 -1.67
C PHE A 376 15.31 28.08 -1.95
N LEU A 377 15.82 28.92 -2.85
CA LEU A 377 17.23 29.11 -3.08
C LEU A 377 17.62 30.52 -2.62
N ALA A 378 18.54 30.61 -1.64
CA ALA A 378 19.06 31.90 -1.20
C ALA A 378 20.06 32.43 -2.24
N LEU A 379 19.97 33.72 -2.48
CA LEU A 379 20.93 34.46 -3.30
C LEU A 379 21.82 35.31 -2.39
N PRO A 380 22.99 34.81 -1.97
CA PRO A 380 23.89 35.58 -1.11
C PRO A 380 24.42 36.79 -1.87
N PRO A 381 24.67 37.91 -1.18
CA PRO A 381 25.23 39.10 -1.81
C PRO A 381 26.67 38.85 -2.23
N LEU A 382 27.03 39.28 -3.45
CA LEU A 382 28.42 39.22 -3.97
C LEU A 382 29.33 40.23 -3.33
N TYR A 383 28.80 41.42 -2.97
CA TYR A 383 29.61 42.52 -2.47
C TYR A 383 29.11 43.02 -1.13
N ARG A 384 30.04 43.27 -0.22
CA ARG A 384 29.84 44.09 0.96
C ARG A 384 30.56 45.42 0.77
N LEU A 385 29.78 46.51 0.71
CA LEU A 385 30.26 47.88 0.54
C LEU A 385 30.29 48.56 1.91
N SER A 386 31.35 49.27 2.20
CA SER A 386 31.45 50.04 3.46
C SER A 386 32.17 51.37 3.22
N ASN A 387 31.57 52.46 3.72
CA ASN A 387 32.16 53.78 3.71
C ASN A 387 31.80 54.49 5.04
N GLY A 388 32.81 54.82 5.83
CA GLY A 388 32.62 55.33 7.16
C GLY A 388 31.84 54.40 8.06
N GLY A 389 30.70 54.80 8.58
CA GLY A 389 29.82 53.98 9.41
C GLY A 389 28.69 53.26 8.65
N THR A 390 28.60 53.44 7.33
CA THR A 390 27.53 52.89 6.49
C THR A 390 28.00 51.58 5.82
N VAL A 391 27.17 50.53 5.95
CA VAL A 391 27.42 49.24 5.30
C VAL A 391 26.21 48.86 4.46
N ALA A 392 26.45 48.46 3.23
CA ALA A 392 25.41 47.96 2.32
C ALA A 392 25.90 46.67 1.61
N TYR A 393 24.94 45.87 1.15
CA TYR A 393 25.22 44.61 0.45
C TYR A 393 24.62 44.66 -0.95
N ALA A 394 25.41 44.27 -1.95
CA ALA A 394 24.98 44.23 -3.35
C ALA A 394 24.93 42.79 -3.88
N ARG A 395 23.89 42.44 -4.61
CA ARG A 395 23.64 41.12 -5.19
C ARG A 395 24.56 40.83 -6.36
N ASP A 396 24.79 41.86 -7.18
CA ASP A 396 25.49 41.79 -8.45
C ASP A 396 26.19 43.14 -8.74
N ASP A 397 26.92 43.22 -9.86
CA ASP A 397 27.64 44.42 -10.27
C ASP A 397 26.71 45.61 -10.48
N THR A 398 25.53 45.40 -11.12
CA THR A 398 24.57 46.45 -11.37
C THR A 398 24.04 47.04 -10.07
N HIS A 399 23.65 46.18 -9.11
CA HIS A 399 23.17 46.62 -7.81
C HIS A 399 24.25 47.31 -6.99
N ARG A 400 25.53 46.85 -7.14
CA ARG A 400 26.69 47.54 -6.53
C ARG A 400 26.77 49.00 -7.03
N ASP A 401 26.71 49.18 -8.33
CA ASP A 401 26.84 50.51 -8.94
C ASP A 401 25.66 51.42 -8.62
N GLU A 402 24.46 50.89 -8.47
CA GLU A 402 23.28 51.62 -7.96
C GLU A 402 23.48 52.04 -6.49
N ILE A 403 23.96 51.16 -5.62
CA ILE A 403 24.23 51.48 -4.23
C ILE A 403 25.34 52.52 -4.08
N ILE A 404 26.42 52.42 -4.87
CA ILE A 404 27.49 53.44 -4.87
C ILE A 404 26.96 54.81 -5.22
N LYS A 405 26.02 54.90 -6.19
CA LYS A 405 25.43 56.19 -6.61
C LYS A 405 24.39 56.74 -5.63
N SER A 406 23.68 55.87 -4.90
CA SER A 406 22.55 56.28 -4.07
C SER A 406 22.86 56.38 -2.57
N VAL A 407 23.84 55.63 -2.08
CA VAL A 407 24.11 55.47 -0.64
C VAL A 407 25.53 55.99 -0.28
N PHE A 408 26.49 55.93 -1.20
CA PHE A 408 27.85 56.38 -1.01
C PHE A 408 28.23 57.54 -1.93
#